data_5158ce7b1e6e6ad67c95dc093ac87f11
#
_entry.id   5158ce7b1e6e6ad67c95dc093ac87f11
#
_cell.length_a   1.000
_cell.length_b   1.000
_cell.length_c   1.000
_cell.angle_alpha   90.00
_cell.angle_beta   90.00
_cell.angle_gamma   90.00
#
_symmetry.space_group_name_H-M   'P 1'
#
loop_
_entity.id
_entity.type
_entity.pdbx_description
1 polymer ?
#
loop_
_entity_poly.entity_id
_entity_poly.type
_entity_poly.pdbx_seq_one_letter_code
_entity_poly.pdbx_strand_id
1 'polypeptide(L)'
;NDETHTFSAGPGGATAAWGLEPDAITIGKAIGGGIPCGAYGLSAELAERVAARDDLDLVDMGGVGGTLAGNPVSVAAMRATLEHVLTEDAFARMTALADRFVAGVRATIDRHGLPWSIVQLGARAEVRFTSPAPTSGGASAAAHDPELDDYLHVALANRDVLLTPFHAMALMSPATTEADVDRHDAAFADAVGALVAAG
;
A
#
# COMPACT_ATOMS: atom_id res chain seq x y z
N ASN A 1 -8.70 -0.59 -13.04
CA ASN A 1 -7.97 -1.15 -11.92
C ASN A 1 -7.08 -0.09 -11.25
N ASP A 2 -7.21 0.12 -9.94
CA ASP A 2 -6.38 1.08 -9.21
C ASP A 2 -5.25 0.35 -8.49
N GLU A 3 -4.02 0.55 -8.98
CA GLU A 3 -2.81 -0.05 -8.44
C GLU A 3 -2.11 0.84 -7.40
N THR A 4 -2.72 1.92 -6.95
CA THR A 4 -2.08 2.86 -6.01
C THR A 4 -1.58 2.18 -4.73
N HIS A 5 -2.31 1.20 -4.23
CA HIS A 5 -1.93 0.37 -3.08
C HIS A 5 -1.54 -1.05 -3.47
N THR A 6 -2.15 -1.60 -4.50
CA THR A 6 -1.94 -2.99 -4.93
C THR A 6 -0.66 -3.21 -5.72
N PHE A 7 0.03 -2.14 -6.10
CA PHE A 7 1.38 -2.22 -6.70
C PHE A 7 2.41 -2.90 -5.78
N SER A 8 2.14 -2.95 -4.48
CA SER A 8 2.94 -3.70 -3.51
C SER A 8 2.94 -5.23 -3.73
N ALA A 9 2.03 -5.76 -4.54
CA ALA A 9 1.96 -7.19 -4.85
C ALA A 9 3.21 -7.70 -5.58
N GLY A 10 3.92 -6.83 -6.30
CA GLY A 10 5.13 -7.19 -7.04
C GLY A 10 5.34 -6.31 -8.27
N PRO A 11 6.34 -6.62 -9.11
CA PRO A 11 6.53 -5.97 -10.39
C PRO A 11 5.28 -6.11 -11.26
N GLY A 12 4.71 -4.97 -11.69
CA GLY A 12 3.43 -4.93 -12.42
C GLY A 12 2.18 -5.01 -11.54
N GLY A 13 2.34 -4.95 -10.20
CA GLY A 13 1.23 -4.86 -9.26
C GLY A 13 0.34 -6.10 -9.19
N ALA A 14 -0.84 -5.96 -8.61
CA ALA A 14 -1.84 -7.02 -8.57
C ALA A 14 -2.35 -7.38 -9.97
N THR A 15 -2.35 -6.45 -10.92
CA THR A 15 -2.72 -6.71 -12.31
C THR A 15 -1.87 -7.82 -12.91
N ALA A 16 -0.54 -7.74 -12.78
CA ALA A 16 0.36 -8.78 -13.24
C ALA A 16 0.30 -10.04 -12.36
N ALA A 17 0.30 -9.88 -11.03
CA ALA A 17 0.32 -11.00 -10.09
C ALA A 17 -0.91 -11.91 -10.23
N TRP A 18 -2.06 -11.37 -10.61
CA TRP A 18 -3.32 -12.12 -10.74
C TRP A 18 -3.78 -12.31 -12.19
N GLY A 19 -2.98 -11.91 -13.17
CA GLY A 19 -3.32 -12.05 -14.58
C GLY A 19 -4.60 -11.29 -14.95
N LEU A 20 -4.81 -10.10 -14.40
CA LEU A 20 -5.98 -9.28 -14.70
C LEU A 20 -5.82 -8.57 -16.04
N GLU A 21 -6.90 -8.41 -16.77
CA GLU A 21 -6.95 -7.71 -18.06
C GLU A 21 -7.92 -6.51 -18.00
N PRO A 22 -7.60 -5.44 -17.25
CA PRO A 22 -8.46 -4.29 -17.14
C PRO A 22 -8.40 -3.40 -18.40
N ASP A 23 -9.50 -2.73 -18.75
CA ASP A 23 -9.51 -1.71 -19.81
C ASP A 23 -8.75 -0.45 -19.41
N ALA A 24 -8.66 -0.16 -18.12
CA ALA A 24 -7.89 0.95 -17.60
C ALA A 24 -7.18 0.56 -16.30
N ILE A 25 -5.96 1.08 -16.15
CA ILE A 25 -5.15 0.96 -14.93
C ILE A 25 -4.71 2.35 -14.48
N THR A 26 -4.73 2.60 -13.18
CA THR A 26 -4.15 3.79 -12.57
C THR A 26 -3.11 3.43 -11.53
N ILE A 27 -2.07 4.24 -11.41
CA ILE A 27 -1.00 4.05 -10.44
C ILE A 27 -0.42 5.39 -10.01
N GLY A 28 0.01 5.49 -8.76
CA GLY A 28 0.64 6.68 -8.21
C GLY A 28 1.58 6.34 -7.06
N LYS A 29 1.70 7.24 -6.11
CA LYS A 29 2.50 7.08 -4.87
C LYS A 29 3.92 6.56 -5.11
N ALA A 30 4.12 5.24 -5.02
CA ALA A 30 5.44 4.61 -5.02
C ALA A 30 6.29 4.89 -6.27
N ILE A 31 5.65 5.08 -7.43
CA ILE A 31 6.37 5.18 -8.71
C ILE A 31 7.22 6.45 -8.87
N GLY A 32 6.96 7.49 -8.07
CA GLY A 32 7.67 8.76 -8.17
C GLY A 32 8.87 8.91 -7.25
N GLY A 33 9.14 7.93 -6.36
CA GLY A 33 10.27 8.03 -5.42
C GLY A 33 10.21 9.25 -4.50
N GLY A 34 9.01 9.74 -4.17
CA GLY A 34 8.77 10.94 -3.36
C GLY A 34 8.45 12.20 -4.17
N ILE A 35 8.63 12.19 -5.48
CA ILE A 35 8.15 13.28 -6.36
C ILE A 35 6.68 13.03 -6.71
N PRO A 36 5.78 14.02 -6.55
CA PRO A 36 4.38 13.86 -6.90
C PRO A 36 4.20 13.45 -8.36
N CYS A 37 3.59 12.30 -8.58
CA CYS A 37 3.32 11.80 -9.92
C CYS A 37 2.20 10.75 -9.88
N GLY A 38 1.64 10.48 -11.04
CA GLY A 38 0.73 9.39 -11.31
C GLY A 38 0.80 9.02 -12.77
N ALA A 39 0.33 7.84 -13.08
CA ALA A 39 0.20 7.36 -14.43
C ALA A 39 -1.12 6.60 -14.60
N TYR A 40 -1.60 6.52 -15.81
CA TYR A 40 -2.68 5.63 -16.18
C TYR A 40 -2.36 4.97 -17.51
N GLY A 41 -2.90 3.78 -17.71
CA GLY A 41 -2.85 3.04 -18.96
C GLY A 41 -4.25 2.70 -19.41
N LEU A 42 -4.46 2.63 -20.72
CA LEU A 42 -5.72 2.26 -21.33
C LEU A 42 -5.51 1.08 -22.28
N SER A 43 -6.51 0.21 -22.40
CA SER A 43 -6.56 -0.77 -23.49
C SER A 43 -6.64 -0.05 -24.84
N ALA A 44 -6.21 -0.72 -25.91
CA ALA A 44 -6.28 -0.14 -27.25
C ALA A 44 -7.72 0.28 -27.61
N GLU A 45 -8.71 -0.57 -27.30
CA GLU A 45 -10.11 -0.28 -27.55
C GLU A 45 -10.58 0.98 -26.80
N LEU A 46 -10.26 1.10 -25.51
CA LEU A 46 -10.66 2.27 -24.72
C LEU A 46 -9.93 3.54 -25.20
N ALA A 47 -8.65 3.43 -25.58
CA ALA A 47 -7.88 4.54 -26.13
C ALA A 47 -8.46 5.05 -27.44
N GLU A 48 -8.87 4.15 -28.36
CA GLU A 48 -9.54 4.49 -29.62
C GLU A 48 -10.89 5.20 -29.37
N ARG A 49 -11.67 4.71 -28.40
CA ARG A 49 -12.95 5.35 -28.01
C ARG A 49 -12.77 6.74 -27.43
N VAL A 50 -11.72 6.95 -26.63
CA VAL A 50 -11.36 8.28 -26.10
C VAL A 50 -10.92 9.19 -27.22
N ALA A 51 -10.04 8.73 -28.11
CA ALA A 51 -9.53 9.51 -29.24
C ALA A 51 -10.62 9.91 -30.27
N ALA A 52 -11.72 9.16 -30.34
CA ALA A 52 -12.85 9.49 -31.20
C ALA A 52 -13.80 10.57 -30.63
N ARG A 53 -13.52 11.10 -29.44
CA ARG A 53 -14.34 12.09 -28.72
C ARG A 53 -13.77 13.50 -28.88
N ASP A 54 -13.93 14.10 -30.06
CA ASP A 54 -13.47 15.45 -30.38
C ASP A 54 -14.12 16.52 -29.47
N ASP A 55 -15.30 16.24 -28.92
CA ASP A 55 -16.00 17.13 -27.98
C ASP A 55 -15.28 17.30 -26.65
N LEU A 56 -14.43 16.36 -26.26
CA LEU A 56 -13.65 16.44 -25.01
C LEU A 56 -12.53 17.48 -25.07
N ASP A 57 -12.00 17.78 -26.24
CA ASP A 57 -10.95 18.80 -26.45
C ASP A 57 -11.45 20.21 -26.09
N LEU A 58 -12.76 20.44 -26.14
CA LEU A 58 -13.38 21.71 -25.76
C LEU A 58 -13.53 21.88 -24.24
N VAL A 59 -13.51 20.78 -23.50
CA VAL A 59 -13.70 20.75 -22.03
C VAL A 59 -12.37 20.78 -21.29
N ASP A 60 -11.37 20.12 -21.84
CA ASP A 60 -10.01 20.07 -21.28
C ASP A 60 -8.99 20.58 -22.30
N MET A 61 -8.77 21.88 -22.32
CA MET A 61 -7.80 22.53 -23.22
C MET A 61 -6.34 22.14 -22.91
N GLY A 62 -6.08 21.46 -21.78
CA GLY A 62 -4.77 20.92 -21.41
C GLY A 62 -4.51 19.53 -21.94
N GLY A 63 -5.47 18.91 -22.64
CA GLY A 63 -5.45 17.51 -23.06
C GLY A 63 -5.69 16.54 -21.89
N VAL A 64 -5.68 15.26 -22.20
CA VAL A 64 -5.90 14.21 -21.19
C VAL A 64 -4.75 14.22 -20.18
N GLY A 65 -5.04 14.63 -18.94
CA GLY A 65 -4.09 14.72 -17.84
C GLY A 65 -3.70 16.14 -17.42
N GLY A 66 -4.17 17.17 -18.16
CA GLY A 66 -3.96 18.58 -17.83
C GLY A 66 -2.54 19.10 -18.11
N THR A 67 -2.30 20.37 -17.78
CA THR A 67 -1.07 21.10 -18.17
C THR A 67 0.22 20.60 -17.53
N LEU A 68 0.12 19.87 -16.41
CA LEU A 68 1.31 19.31 -15.73
C LEU A 68 1.57 17.84 -16.12
N ALA A 69 0.72 17.24 -16.94
CA ALA A 69 0.94 15.89 -17.43
C ALA A 69 2.25 15.79 -18.23
N GLY A 70 3.00 14.73 -17.95
CA GLY A 70 4.28 14.49 -18.64
C GLY A 70 5.38 15.48 -18.30
N ASN A 71 5.28 16.25 -17.16
CA ASN A 71 6.36 17.15 -16.81
C ASN A 71 7.69 16.39 -16.64
N PRO A 72 8.81 16.95 -17.15
CA PRO A 72 10.08 16.21 -17.24
C PRO A 72 10.64 15.76 -15.89
N VAL A 73 10.40 16.49 -14.82
CA VAL A 73 10.93 16.14 -13.48
C VAL A 73 10.23 14.90 -12.94
N SER A 74 8.89 14.88 -12.97
CA SER A 74 8.12 13.70 -12.52
C SER A 74 8.41 12.47 -13.39
N VAL A 75 8.51 12.65 -14.72
CA VAL A 75 8.83 11.55 -15.65
C VAL A 75 10.23 11.00 -15.39
N ALA A 76 11.22 11.87 -15.19
CA ALA A 76 12.59 11.45 -14.87
C ALA A 76 12.66 10.71 -13.52
N ALA A 77 11.92 11.19 -12.50
CA ALA A 77 11.84 10.53 -11.20
C ALA A 77 11.16 9.16 -11.30
N MET A 78 10.04 9.06 -12.01
CA MET A 78 9.38 7.77 -12.26
C MET A 78 10.31 6.79 -12.96
N ARG A 79 10.98 7.25 -14.01
CA ARG A 79 11.92 6.40 -14.75
C ARG A 79 13.02 5.86 -13.85
N ALA A 80 13.69 6.74 -13.09
CA ALA A 80 14.76 6.34 -12.19
C ALA A 80 14.26 5.37 -11.10
N THR A 81 13.07 5.61 -10.55
CA THR A 81 12.46 4.75 -9.54
C THR A 81 12.16 3.36 -10.08
N LEU A 82 11.53 3.27 -11.26
CA LEU A 82 11.15 2.00 -11.87
C LEU A 82 12.36 1.21 -12.41
N GLU A 83 13.38 1.90 -12.97
CA GLU A 83 14.56 1.23 -13.51
C GLU A 83 15.56 0.77 -12.44
N HIS A 84 15.68 1.50 -11.32
CA HIS A 84 16.80 1.32 -10.41
C HIS A 84 16.41 1.02 -8.95
N VAL A 85 15.16 1.26 -8.56
CA VAL A 85 14.73 1.13 -7.16
C VAL A 85 13.71 0.01 -6.99
N LEU A 86 12.65 0.03 -7.79
CA LEU A 86 11.56 -0.97 -7.71
C LEU A 86 11.83 -2.16 -8.63
N THR A 87 12.97 -2.81 -8.41
CA THR A 87 13.41 -3.98 -9.16
C THR A 87 12.78 -5.28 -8.63
N GLU A 88 12.83 -6.37 -9.39
CA GLU A 88 12.37 -7.69 -8.94
C GLU A 88 13.03 -8.12 -7.63
N ASP A 89 14.36 -7.92 -7.50
CA ASP A 89 15.08 -8.22 -6.27
C ASP A 89 14.62 -7.36 -5.09
N ALA A 90 14.29 -6.09 -5.33
CA ALA A 90 13.75 -5.22 -4.29
C ALA A 90 12.38 -5.72 -3.82
N PHE A 91 11.48 -6.10 -4.73
CA PHE A 91 10.19 -6.68 -4.36
C PHE A 91 10.34 -7.99 -3.60
N ALA A 92 11.24 -8.88 -4.03
CA ALA A 92 11.50 -10.14 -3.31
C ALA A 92 11.94 -9.88 -1.85
N ARG A 93 12.88 -8.93 -1.64
CA ARG A 93 13.31 -8.55 -0.29
C ARG A 93 12.19 -7.91 0.53
N MET A 94 11.45 -6.98 -0.05
CA MET A 94 10.34 -6.32 0.63
C MET A 94 9.24 -7.30 1.03
N THR A 95 8.94 -8.28 0.17
CA THR A 95 7.95 -9.33 0.47
C THR A 95 8.43 -10.21 1.63
N ALA A 96 9.70 -10.63 1.63
CA ALA A 96 10.25 -11.41 2.74
C ALA A 96 10.21 -10.64 4.08
N LEU A 97 10.44 -9.32 4.07
CA LEU A 97 10.28 -8.47 5.26
C LEU A 97 8.82 -8.37 5.69
N ALA A 98 7.88 -8.30 4.74
CA ALA A 98 6.45 -8.32 5.06
C ALA A 98 6.02 -9.67 5.66
N ASP A 99 6.56 -10.80 5.18
CA ASP A 99 6.33 -12.12 5.78
C ASP A 99 6.79 -12.17 7.23
N ARG A 100 7.98 -11.63 7.53
CA ARG A 100 8.51 -11.51 8.88
C ARG A 100 7.61 -10.66 9.77
N PHE A 101 7.21 -9.48 9.29
CA PHE A 101 6.28 -8.59 9.99
C PHE A 101 4.95 -9.28 10.30
N VAL A 102 4.37 -9.96 9.33
CA VAL A 102 3.11 -10.72 9.51
C VAL A 102 3.26 -11.80 10.58
N ALA A 103 4.38 -12.50 10.60
CA ALA A 103 4.65 -13.53 11.61
C ALA A 103 4.71 -12.94 13.02
N GLY A 104 5.41 -11.82 13.23
CA GLY A 104 5.52 -11.14 14.52
C GLY A 104 4.18 -10.60 15.04
N VAL A 105 3.43 -9.92 14.17
CA VAL A 105 2.09 -9.41 14.51
C VAL A 105 1.14 -10.55 14.84
N ARG A 106 1.11 -11.62 14.04
CA ARG A 106 0.27 -12.80 14.28
C ARG A 106 0.60 -13.47 15.61
N ALA A 107 1.89 -13.63 15.93
CA ALA A 107 2.31 -14.20 17.22
C ALA A 107 1.82 -13.38 18.40
N THR A 108 1.73 -12.05 18.28
CA THR A 108 1.19 -11.17 19.32
C THR A 108 -0.34 -11.29 19.41
N ILE A 109 -1.05 -11.31 18.28
CA ILE A 109 -2.51 -11.53 18.23
C ILE A 109 -2.88 -12.86 18.92
N ASP A 110 -2.18 -13.93 18.56
CA ASP A 110 -2.43 -15.28 19.07
C ASP A 110 -2.12 -15.37 20.57
N ARG A 111 -1.02 -14.76 21.01
CA ARG A 111 -0.61 -14.75 22.44
C ARG A 111 -1.67 -14.15 23.34
N HIS A 112 -2.35 -13.11 22.89
CA HIS A 112 -3.37 -12.39 23.65
C HIS A 112 -4.80 -12.83 23.33
N GLY A 113 -4.99 -13.77 22.41
CA GLY A 113 -6.31 -14.26 22.00
C GLY A 113 -7.21 -13.16 21.42
N LEU A 114 -6.62 -12.19 20.70
CA LEU A 114 -7.36 -11.06 20.17
C LEU A 114 -8.22 -11.47 18.97
N PRO A 115 -9.44 -10.93 18.81
CA PRO A 115 -10.28 -11.16 17.65
C PRO A 115 -9.83 -10.33 16.45
N TRP A 116 -8.53 -10.29 16.19
CA TRP A 116 -7.91 -9.51 15.11
C TRP A 116 -7.35 -10.45 14.04
N SER A 117 -7.12 -9.89 12.88
CA SER A 117 -6.44 -10.57 11.77
C SER A 117 -5.41 -9.67 11.14
N ILE A 118 -4.49 -10.27 10.36
CA ILE A 118 -3.55 -9.55 9.52
C ILE A 118 -3.65 -10.05 8.09
N VAL A 119 -3.75 -9.12 7.14
CA VAL A 119 -3.85 -9.39 5.71
C VAL A 119 -2.59 -8.87 5.03
N GLN A 120 -2.02 -9.68 4.14
CA GLN A 120 -0.82 -9.32 3.38
C GLN A 120 -1.10 -9.31 1.87
N LEU A 121 -0.47 -8.38 1.18
CA LEU A 121 -0.40 -8.31 -0.27
C LEU A 121 1.02 -7.92 -0.70
N GLY A 122 1.84 -8.91 -1.05
CA GLY A 122 3.24 -8.71 -1.36
C GLY A 122 3.99 -7.98 -0.24
N ALA A 123 4.52 -6.81 -0.53
CA ALA A 123 5.30 -6.00 0.41
C ALA A 123 4.44 -5.19 1.42
N ARG A 124 3.13 -5.34 1.42
CA ARG A 124 2.19 -4.64 2.30
C ARG A 124 1.48 -5.59 3.23
N ALA A 125 1.31 -5.21 4.49
CA ALA A 125 0.48 -5.93 5.44
C ALA A 125 -0.34 -4.96 6.29
N GLU A 126 -1.54 -5.36 6.71
CA GLU A 126 -2.48 -4.50 7.43
C GLU A 126 -3.22 -5.28 8.49
N VAL A 127 -3.24 -4.76 9.71
CA VAL A 127 -4.02 -5.29 10.83
C VAL A 127 -5.49 -4.93 10.66
N ARG A 128 -6.36 -5.88 10.96
CA ARG A 128 -7.81 -5.69 11.00
C ARG A 128 -8.32 -6.10 12.38
N PHE A 129 -9.14 -5.25 12.99
CA PHE A 129 -9.69 -5.48 14.34
C PHE A 129 -10.88 -6.45 14.33
N THR A 130 -10.81 -7.44 13.47
CA THR A 130 -11.80 -8.50 13.32
C THR A 130 -11.16 -9.80 12.87
N SER A 131 -11.76 -10.93 13.23
CA SER A 131 -11.43 -12.27 12.75
C SER A 131 -12.74 -13.03 12.47
N PRO A 132 -12.89 -13.68 11.31
CA PRO A 132 -11.90 -13.81 10.22
C PRO A 132 -11.65 -12.49 9.48
N ALA A 133 -10.56 -12.45 8.69
CA ALA A 133 -10.22 -11.28 7.87
C ALA A 133 -11.35 -10.91 6.91
N PRO A 134 -11.68 -9.61 6.75
CA PRO A 134 -12.73 -9.19 5.83
C PRO A 134 -12.38 -9.49 4.38
N THR A 135 -13.37 -9.93 3.60
CA THR A 135 -13.22 -10.31 2.19
C THR A 135 -13.82 -9.29 1.21
N SER A 136 -14.34 -8.18 1.71
CA SER A 136 -14.89 -7.08 0.90
C SER A 136 -14.59 -5.73 1.52
N GLY A 137 -14.62 -4.67 0.70
CA GLY A 137 -14.43 -3.30 1.18
C GLY A 137 -15.48 -2.88 2.22
N GLY A 138 -16.74 -3.29 2.04
CA GLY A 138 -17.81 -3.01 3.00
C GLY A 138 -17.58 -3.70 4.35
N ALA A 139 -17.16 -4.97 4.34
CA ALA A 139 -16.81 -5.69 5.57
C ALA A 139 -15.57 -5.09 6.25
N SER A 140 -14.59 -4.66 5.45
CA SER A 140 -13.38 -3.98 5.97
C SER A 140 -13.72 -2.63 6.63
N ALA A 141 -14.60 -1.84 6.01
CA ALA A 141 -15.04 -0.58 6.59
C ALA A 141 -15.86 -0.78 7.88
N ALA A 142 -16.71 -1.81 7.93
CA ALA A 142 -17.49 -2.14 9.12
C ALA A 142 -16.63 -2.64 10.31
N ALA A 143 -15.44 -3.17 10.01
CA ALA A 143 -14.48 -3.65 11.01
C ALA A 143 -13.47 -2.57 11.46
N HIS A 144 -13.60 -1.34 10.96
CA HIS A 144 -12.75 -0.24 11.38
C HIS A 144 -13.10 0.21 12.78
N ASP A 145 -12.09 0.34 13.64
CA ASP A 145 -12.19 0.84 15.00
C ASP A 145 -11.22 2.03 15.14
N PRO A 146 -11.73 3.26 15.10
CA PRO A 146 -10.88 4.45 15.12
C PRO A 146 -10.14 4.62 16.46
N GLU A 147 -10.69 4.16 17.58
CA GLU A 147 -10.04 4.29 18.89
C GLU A 147 -8.83 3.35 18.97
N LEU A 148 -8.97 2.12 18.49
CA LEU A 148 -7.85 1.17 18.42
C LEU A 148 -6.79 1.61 17.41
N ASP A 149 -7.21 2.18 16.28
CA ASP A 149 -6.29 2.69 15.25
C ASP A 149 -5.44 3.85 15.82
N ASP A 150 -6.09 4.85 16.43
CA ASP A 150 -5.44 5.97 17.09
C ASP A 150 -4.52 5.51 18.24
N TYR A 151 -4.99 4.57 19.04
CA TYR A 151 -4.17 4.00 20.12
C TYR A 151 -2.89 3.38 19.58
N LEU A 152 -2.97 2.52 18.58
CA LEU A 152 -1.79 1.86 18.01
C LEU A 152 -0.82 2.87 17.43
N HIS A 153 -1.31 3.86 16.69
CA HIS A 153 -0.44 4.91 16.10
C HIS A 153 0.31 5.69 17.19
N VAL A 154 -0.39 6.14 18.24
CA VAL A 154 0.23 6.88 19.34
C VAL A 154 1.17 6.00 20.16
N ALA A 155 0.75 4.77 20.48
CA ALA A 155 1.55 3.85 21.27
C ALA A 155 2.85 3.43 20.57
N LEU A 156 2.79 3.20 19.24
CA LEU A 156 3.95 2.87 18.43
C LEU A 156 4.85 4.10 18.21
N ALA A 157 4.29 5.28 17.96
CA ALA A 157 5.05 6.52 17.84
C ALA A 157 5.86 6.83 19.11
N ASN A 158 5.29 6.59 20.29
CA ASN A 158 5.99 6.71 21.57
C ASN A 158 7.11 5.66 21.78
N ARG A 159 7.25 4.70 20.86
CA ARG A 159 8.29 3.66 20.83
C ARG A 159 9.17 3.77 19.58
N ASP A 160 9.25 4.96 19.01
CA ASP A 160 10.06 5.27 17.82
C ASP A 160 9.66 4.46 16.56
N VAL A 161 8.39 4.06 16.47
CA VAL A 161 7.82 3.40 15.29
C VAL A 161 6.71 4.23 14.69
N LEU A 162 6.89 4.69 13.47
CA LEU A 162 5.89 5.44 12.73
C LEU A 162 5.22 4.54 11.69
N LEU A 163 3.92 4.30 11.87
CA LEU A 163 3.10 3.60 10.88
C LEU A 163 2.54 4.55 9.82
N THR A 164 2.04 3.97 8.73
CA THR A 164 1.30 4.71 7.71
C THR A 164 0.08 5.40 8.36
N PRO A 165 -0.09 6.73 8.19
CA PRO A 165 -1.25 7.43 8.73
C PRO A 165 -2.57 6.84 8.20
N PHE A 166 -3.61 6.85 9.03
CA PHE A 166 -4.99 6.41 8.71
C PHE A 166 -5.17 4.92 8.46
N HIS A 167 -4.13 4.11 8.67
CA HIS A 167 -4.19 2.66 8.48
C HIS A 167 -3.25 1.97 9.46
N ALA A 168 -3.71 0.92 10.14
CA ALA A 168 -2.85 0.01 10.89
C ALA A 168 -2.05 -0.88 9.90
N MET A 169 -1.30 -0.23 9.00
CA MET A 169 -0.67 -0.83 7.83
C MET A 169 0.84 -0.56 7.82
N ALA A 170 1.60 -1.60 7.50
CA ALA A 170 3.01 -1.48 7.14
C ALA A 170 3.18 -1.68 5.63
N LEU A 171 4.02 -0.85 5.03
CA LEU A 171 4.46 -0.97 3.65
C LEU A 171 5.98 -1.00 3.64
N MET A 172 6.54 -2.14 3.27
CA MET A 172 7.98 -2.31 3.19
C MET A 172 8.54 -1.50 2.02
N SER A 173 9.59 -0.76 2.28
CA SER A 173 10.33 -0.02 1.26
C SER A 173 11.64 -0.74 0.91
N PRO A 174 12.28 -0.40 -0.21
CA PRO A 174 13.62 -0.93 -0.52
C PRO A 174 14.69 -0.64 0.53
N ALA A 175 14.46 0.36 1.41
CA ALA A 175 15.35 0.73 2.51
C ALA A 175 14.99 0.06 3.85
N THR A 176 13.82 -0.58 3.96
CA THR A 176 13.41 -1.28 5.18
C THR A 176 14.36 -2.45 5.45
N THR A 177 14.73 -2.62 6.73
CA THR A 177 15.63 -3.67 7.20
C THR A 177 14.91 -4.64 8.15
N GLU A 178 15.53 -5.81 8.41
CA GLU A 178 15.03 -6.73 9.43
C GLU A 178 14.99 -6.08 10.82
N ALA A 179 15.97 -5.23 11.15
CA ALA A 179 16.01 -4.52 12.42
C ALA A 179 14.83 -3.55 12.60
N ASP A 180 14.33 -2.95 11.51
CA ASP A 180 13.14 -2.10 11.55
C ASP A 180 11.89 -2.92 11.85
N VAL A 181 11.77 -4.10 11.22
CA VAL A 181 10.67 -5.04 11.48
C VAL A 181 10.72 -5.55 12.91
N ASP A 182 11.90 -5.96 13.42
CA ASP A 182 12.06 -6.43 14.79
C ASP A 182 11.71 -5.34 15.83
N ARG A 183 12.09 -4.09 15.54
CA ARG A 183 11.72 -2.95 16.38
C ARG A 183 10.19 -2.77 16.42
N HIS A 184 9.54 -2.85 15.26
CA HIS A 184 8.10 -2.79 15.20
C HIS A 184 7.45 -3.90 16.01
N ASP A 185 7.90 -5.15 15.84
CA ASP A 185 7.31 -6.32 16.51
C ASP A 185 7.42 -6.21 18.05
N ALA A 186 8.56 -5.75 18.54
CA ALA A 186 8.74 -5.49 19.97
C ALA A 186 7.80 -4.37 20.47
N ALA A 187 7.73 -3.25 19.75
CA ALA A 187 6.88 -2.12 20.09
C ALA A 187 5.38 -2.48 20.03
N PHE A 188 4.98 -3.26 19.03
CA PHE A 188 3.60 -3.73 18.88
C PHE A 188 3.21 -4.71 19.99
N ALA A 189 4.08 -5.65 20.32
CA ALA A 189 3.84 -6.58 21.44
C ALA A 189 3.67 -5.85 22.77
N ASP A 190 4.49 -4.84 23.03
CA ASP A 190 4.40 -4.01 24.24
C ASP A 190 3.11 -3.16 24.27
N ALA A 191 2.76 -2.55 23.11
CA ALA A 191 1.55 -1.74 23.01
C ALA A 191 0.29 -2.59 23.23
N VAL A 192 0.21 -3.75 22.57
CA VAL A 192 -0.91 -4.69 22.74
C VAL A 192 -0.95 -5.23 24.17
N GLY A 193 0.20 -5.57 24.76
CA GLY A 193 0.26 -6.01 26.16
C GLY A 193 -0.28 -4.96 27.14
N ALA A 194 0.06 -3.68 26.92
CA ALA A 194 -0.46 -2.57 27.72
C ALA A 194 -1.98 -2.38 27.53
N LEU A 195 -2.48 -2.50 26.32
CA LEU A 195 -3.92 -2.43 26.01
C LEU A 195 -4.70 -3.52 26.76
N VAL A 196 -4.25 -4.77 26.64
CA VAL A 196 -4.91 -5.93 27.29
C VAL A 196 -4.85 -5.82 28.83
N ALA A 197 -3.77 -5.26 29.39
CA ALA A 197 -3.66 -5.07 30.83
C ALA A 197 -4.55 -3.94 31.40
N ALA A 198 -4.98 -3.03 30.55
CA ALA A 198 -5.85 -1.93 30.90
C ALA A 198 -7.35 -2.31 30.95
N GLY A 199 -7.74 -3.48 30.45
CA GLY A 199 -9.10 -4.01 30.44
C GLY A 199 -9.80 -3.97 29.16
#